data_74d8fdc8cdfb32bd111c6be53ce3474f
#
_entry.id   74d8fdc8cdfb32bd111c6be53ce3474f
#
_cell.length_a   1.000
_cell.length_b   1.000
_cell.length_c   1.000
_cell.angle_alpha   90.00
_cell.angle_beta   90.00
_cell.angle_gamma   90.00
#
_symmetry.space_group_name_H-M   'P 1'
#
loop_
_entity.id
_entity.type
_entity.pdbx_description
1 polymer ?
#
loop_
_entity_poly.entity_id
_entity_poly.type
_entity_poly.pdbx_seq_one_letter_code
_entity_poly.pdbx_strand_id
1 'polypeptide(L)'
;MRGARPTRTTIKVAGAPTFSVPPPCGNAKAYVVLAAPAMAALANNLVAAAPERFVYYPSKWRKFDDGTDNIKLGGFDENLMMPDADVLFLASFNNNDTTLSQLHALTWIAESGFVASLTILLAFLPTATMERSLRPGRIATCNTTAKLLSHLPATGGSRKTRVMVYDVHAPPAQFFFTGHAYATLHTACPLVAAKIRSMPEGERIDCIAFPDEGACKRFGGFFKSEFEGAGIELVTCCKKRNVGGAGRVVEIFDGDPRGKNVLIMTTWYRRGGTLYEAAAKLLESGAKTVSGFVVHAVFPKESWRRFLRSGDRGSVFTKFWLTNSNPAVCDALPTDDTFEVLDLTPRLLVDL
;
A
#
# COMPACT_ATOMS: atom_id res chain seq x y z
N MET A 1 14.36 39.00 18.08
CA MET A 1 13.37 38.68 17.06
C MET A 1 12.97 37.21 17.21
N ARG A 2 11.76 36.94 17.68
CA ARG A 2 11.27 35.55 17.82
C ARG A 2 10.80 35.08 16.44
N GLY A 3 11.50 34.10 15.84
CA GLY A 3 11.11 33.52 14.56
C GLY A 3 9.71 32.89 14.65
N ALA A 4 8.84 33.28 13.73
CA ALA A 4 7.52 32.68 13.57
C ALA A 4 7.67 31.18 13.36
N ARG A 5 6.94 30.37 14.14
CA ARG A 5 6.85 28.92 13.89
C ARG A 5 6.19 28.71 12.53
N PRO A 6 6.75 27.84 11.67
CA PRO A 6 6.12 27.54 10.39
C PRO A 6 4.72 26.98 10.62
N THR A 7 3.74 27.54 9.92
CA THR A 7 2.33 27.13 9.98
C THR A 7 2.15 25.77 9.32
N ARG A 8 1.52 24.84 10.04
CA ARG A 8 1.13 23.54 9.47
C ARG A 8 0.03 23.75 8.42
N THR A 9 0.25 23.30 7.21
CA THR A 9 -0.75 23.30 6.16
C THR A 9 -1.66 22.09 6.31
N THR A 10 -2.97 22.34 6.41
CA THR A 10 -3.97 21.28 6.47
C THR A 10 -4.50 21.03 5.05
N ILE A 11 -4.26 19.86 4.51
CA ILE A 11 -4.72 19.45 3.19
C ILE A 11 -6.00 18.64 3.33
N LYS A 12 -7.08 19.10 2.68
CA LYS A 12 -8.34 18.38 2.55
C LYS A 12 -8.42 17.77 1.16
N VAL A 13 -8.37 16.45 1.08
CA VAL A 13 -8.73 15.70 -0.13
C VAL A 13 -10.19 15.31 0.02
N ALA A 14 -11.00 15.49 -1.00
CA ALA A 14 -12.44 15.18 -0.94
C ALA A 14 -12.65 13.71 -0.53
N GLY A 15 -13.38 13.49 0.57
CA GLY A 15 -13.63 12.15 1.13
C GLY A 15 -12.49 11.55 1.96
N ALA A 16 -11.35 12.22 2.10
CA ALA A 16 -10.22 11.73 2.89
C ALA A 16 -10.13 12.40 4.27
N PRO A 17 -9.62 11.69 5.29
CA PRO A 17 -9.35 12.28 6.59
C PRO A 17 -8.33 13.42 6.50
N THR A 18 -8.47 14.42 7.36
CA THR A 18 -7.59 15.58 7.40
C THR A 18 -6.24 15.23 8.02
N PHE A 19 -5.16 15.40 7.27
CA PHE A 19 -3.79 15.22 7.76
C PHE A 19 -3.10 16.58 7.86
N SER A 20 -2.28 16.77 8.92
CA SER A 20 -1.37 17.90 8.99
C SER A 20 -0.05 17.52 8.32
N VAL A 21 0.23 18.15 7.17
CA VAL A 21 1.51 17.99 6.48
C VAL A 21 2.50 19.01 7.09
N PRO A 22 3.70 18.58 7.49
CA PRO A 22 4.72 19.53 7.88
C PRO A 22 5.07 20.43 6.69
N PRO A 23 5.40 21.73 6.93
CA PRO A 23 5.86 22.59 5.85
C PRO A 23 7.14 22.01 5.25
N PRO A 24 7.38 22.16 3.92
CA PRO A 24 8.62 21.75 3.29
C PRO A 24 9.79 22.42 4.02
N CYS A 25 10.81 21.65 4.38
CA CYS A 25 12.04 22.17 4.96
C CYS A 25 12.79 22.97 3.90
N GLY A 26 12.78 24.29 3.99
CA GLY A 26 13.58 25.18 3.14
C GLY A 26 13.32 25.01 1.63
N ASN A 27 14.10 25.61 0.76
CA ASN A 27 14.01 25.58 -0.72
C ASN A 27 14.00 24.15 -1.34
N ALA A 28 13.09 23.27 -0.91
CA ALA A 28 12.93 21.94 -1.46
C ALA A 28 12.50 22.07 -2.93
N LYS A 29 13.33 21.57 -3.83
CA LYS A 29 12.98 21.42 -5.26
C LYS A 29 11.72 20.55 -5.34
N ALA A 30 10.81 20.91 -6.25
CA ALA A 30 9.64 20.07 -6.52
C ALA A 30 10.09 18.71 -7.10
N TYR A 31 9.39 17.64 -6.71
CA TYR A 31 9.59 16.34 -7.33
C TYR A 31 9.04 16.33 -8.76
N VAL A 32 9.84 15.82 -9.68
CA VAL A 32 9.37 15.41 -11.01
C VAL A 32 8.72 14.03 -10.85
N VAL A 33 7.41 13.98 -11.01
CA VAL A 33 6.65 12.74 -10.89
C VAL A 33 6.54 12.07 -12.26
N LEU A 34 6.94 10.81 -12.32
CA LEU A 34 6.71 9.89 -13.43
C LEU A 34 5.90 8.71 -12.91
N ALA A 35 5.07 8.12 -13.74
CA ALA A 35 4.20 7.04 -13.27
C ALA A 35 4.06 5.93 -14.32
N ALA A 36 4.00 4.69 -13.84
CA ALA A 36 3.45 3.59 -14.62
C ALA A 36 1.97 3.86 -14.96
N PRO A 37 1.43 3.33 -16.06
CA PRO A 37 0.04 3.61 -16.49
C PRO A 37 -0.99 3.43 -15.37
N ALA A 38 -0.90 2.35 -14.61
CA ALA A 38 -1.82 2.07 -13.51
C ALA A 38 -1.74 3.08 -12.35
N MET A 39 -0.64 3.85 -12.26
CA MET A 39 -0.40 4.81 -11.16
C MET A 39 -0.71 6.26 -11.56
N ALA A 40 -1.21 6.49 -12.77
CA ALA A 40 -1.45 7.84 -13.28
C ALA A 40 -2.47 8.62 -12.44
N ALA A 41 -3.52 7.97 -11.94
CA ALA A 41 -4.51 8.58 -11.05
C ALA A 41 -3.88 9.07 -9.74
N LEU A 42 -3.02 8.24 -9.12
CA LEU A 42 -2.30 8.62 -7.90
C LEU A 42 -1.32 9.77 -8.14
N ALA A 43 -0.65 9.81 -9.32
CA ALA A 43 0.21 10.93 -9.70
C ALA A 43 -0.58 12.25 -9.81
N ASN A 44 -1.75 12.22 -10.45
CA ASN A 44 -2.64 13.38 -10.53
C ASN A 44 -3.12 13.83 -9.15
N ASN A 45 -3.47 12.89 -8.27
CA ASN A 45 -3.91 13.21 -6.91
C ASN A 45 -2.80 13.88 -6.10
N LEU A 46 -1.54 13.43 -6.22
CA LEU A 46 -0.39 14.07 -5.58
C LEU A 46 -0.20 15.52 -6.03
N VAL A 47 -0.24 15.76 -7.34
CA VAL A 47 -0.13 17.13 -7.89
C VAL A 47 -1.31 18.00 -7.46
N ALA A 48 -2.53 17.48 -7.52
CA ALA A 48 -3.71 18.24 -7.09
C ALA A 48 -3.66 18.61 -5.60
N ALA A 49 -3.08 17.75 -4.76
CA ALA A 49 -2.99 17.96 -3.33
C ALA A 49 -1.83 18.87 -2.91
N ALA A 50 -0.72 18.92 -3.67
CA ALA A 50 0.45 19.75 -3.37
C ALA A 50 1.21 20.15 -4.65
N PRO A 51 0.62 21.06 -5.47
CA PRO A 51 1.19 21.45 -6.77
C PRO A 51 2.57 22.15 -6.64
N GLU A 52 2.86 22.74 -5.50
CA GLU A 52 4.16 23.35 -5.21
C GLU A 52 5.27 22.31 -4.95
N ARG A 53 4.91 21.06 -4.66
CA ARG A 53 5.84 19.97 -4.35
C ARG A 53 6.01 18.97 -5.48
N PHE A 54 5.06 18.88 -6.39
CA PHE A 54 5.00 17.82 -7.40
C PHE A 54 4.63 18.36 -8.77
N VAL A 55 5.36 17.93 -9.78
CA VAL A 55 5.04 18.21 -11.20
C VAL A 55 4.99 16.88 -11.93
N TYR A 56 3.84 16.51 -12.47
CA TYR A 56 3.64 15.24 -13.16
C TYR A 56 3.80 15.39 -14.67
N TYR A 57 4.66 14.56 -15.26
CA TYR A 57 4.87 14.45 -16.69
C TYR A 57 4.37 13.09 -17.19
N PRO A 58 3.21 13.03 -17.88
CA PRO A 58 2.67 11.79 -18.41
C PRO A 58 3.61 11.17 -19.44
N SER A 59 3.90 9.89 -19.28
CA SER A 59 4.74 9.10 -20.17
C SER A 59 3.88 8.31 -21.16
N LYS A 60 4.44 8.00 -22.35
CA LYS A 60 3.79 7.15 -23.35
C LYS A 60 4.35 5.74 -23.23
N TRP A 61 3.52 4.82 -22.80
CA TRP A 61 3.84 3.40 -22.64
C TRP A 61 3.25 2.63 -23.83
N ARG A 62 4.04 2.43 -24.86
CA ARG A 62 3.64 1.73 -26.08
C ARG A 62 4.50 0.49 -26.27
N LYS A 63 4.06 -0.38 -27.17
CA LYS A 63 4.81 -1.53 -27.66
C LYS A 63 4.98 -1.38 -29.17
N PHE A 64 6.05 -1.94 -29.71
CA PHE A 64 6.16 -2.21 -31.13
C PHE A 64 5.31 -3.42 -31.51
N ASP A 65 5.14 -3.68 -32.80
CA ASP A 65 4.31 -4.77 -33.30
C ASP A 65 4.84 -6.17 -32.89
N ASP A 66 6.13 -6.28 -32.58
CA ASP A 66 6.76 -7.48 -32.05
C ASP A 66 6.57 -7.66 -30.53
N GLY A 67 5.87 -6.75 -29.86
CA GLY A 67 5.61 -6.76 -28.43
C GLY A 67 6.72 -6.18 -27.57
N THR A 68 7.82 -5.71 -28.14
CA THR A 68 8.88 -5.03 -27.39
C THR A 68 8.50 -3.60 -27.03
N ASP A 69 9.19 -3.03 -26.03
CA ASP A 69 8.82 -1.73 -25.46
C ASP A 69 9.16 -0.55 -26.39
N ASN A 70 8.20 0.35 -26.59
CA ASN A 70 8.34 1.66 -27.21
C ASN A 70 7.88 2.74 -26.23
N ILE A 71 8.72 3.02 -25.23
CA ILE A 71 8.41 3.92 -24.13
C ILE A 71 9.00 5.30 -24.42
N LYS A 72 8.17 6.36 -24.24
CA LYS A 72 8.64 7.75 -24.20
C LYS A 72 8.29 8.35 -22.84
N LEU A 73 9.30 8.62 -22.04
CA LEU A 73 9.13 9.27 -20.75
C LEU A 73 8.74 10.74 -20.95
N GLY A 74 7.79 11.21 -20.17
CA GLY A 74 7.43 12.62 -20.12
C GLY A 74 8.53 13.45 -19.45
N GLY A 75 8.64 14.72 -19.83
CA GLY A 75 9.64 15.62 -19.26
C GLY A 75 11.08 15.44 -19.73
N PHE A 76 11.33 14.44 -20.59
CA PHE A 76 12.62 14.19 -21.25
C PHE A 76 12.42 14.25 -22.74
N ASP A 77 12.53 15.41 -23.32
CA ASP A 77 12.53 15.62 -24.78
C ASP A 77 13.65 16.60 -25.19
N GLU A 78 13.83 16.79 -26.50
CA GLU A 78 14.93 17.57 -27.05
C GLU A 78 15.01 19.00 -26.48
N ASN A 79 13.92 19.54 -25.99
CA ASN A 79 13.82 20.91 -25.48
C ASN A 79 13.70 20.95 -23.95
N LEU A 80 13.47 19.83 -23.29
CA LEU A 80 13.22 19.75 -21.86
C LEU A 80 14.01 18.58 -21.26
N MET A 81 15.31 18.81 -21.05
CA MET A 81 16.12 17.97 -20.17
C MET A 81 15.92 18.47 -18.74
N MET A 82 15.82 17.55 -17.81
CA MET A 82 15.66 17.88 -16.39
C MET A 82 16.91 17.47 -15.60
N PRO A 83 18.09 18.04 -15.93
CA PRO A 83 19.28 17.77 -15.15
C PRO A 83 19.04 18.19 -13.71
N ASP A 84 19.60 17.44 -12.78
CA ASP A 84 19.51 17.70 -11.34
C ASP A 84 18.08 17.67 -10.76
N ALA A 85 17.11 17.04 -11.45
CA ALA A 85 15.78 16.85 -10.89
C ALA A 85 15.76 15.74 -9.82
N ASP A 86 14.95 15.93 -8.78
CA ASP A 86 14.58 14.86 -7.86
C ASP A 86 13.36 14.13 -8.44
N VAL A 87 13.56 12.90 -8.92
CA VAL A 87 12.51 12.10 -9.58
C VAL A 87 11.79 11.20 -8.59
N LEU A 88 10.47 11.26 -8.59
CA LEU A 88 9.57 10.30 -7.95
C LEU A 88 8.90 9.44 -9.02
N PHE A 89 9.25 8.17 -9.10
CA PHE A 89 8.65 7.21 -10.00
C PHE A 89 7.60 6.36 -9.27
N LEU A 90 6.33 6.47 -9.68
CA LEU A 90 5.23 5.67 -9.14
C LEU A 90 5.15 4.33 -9.89
N ALA A 91 5.64 3.28 -9.26
CA ALA A 91 5.77 1.95 -9.84
C ALA A 91 4.59 1.04 -9.49
N SER A 92 4.22 0.16 -10.44
CA SER A 92 3.20 -0.88 -10.26
C SER A 92 3.65 -2.18 -10.94
N PHE A 93 4.20 -3.11 -10.19
CA PHE A 93 4.76 -4.38 -10.70
C PHE A 93 3.69 -5.49 -10.72
N ASN A 94 2.57 -5.22 -11.40
CA ASN A 94 1.40 -6.10 -11.40
C ASN A 94 1.62 -7.46 -12.10
N ASN A 95 2.47 -7.50 -13.10
CA ASN A 95 2.87 -8.71 -13.83
C ASN A 95 4.30 -8.55 -14.40
N ASN A 96 4.86 -9.61 -14.97
CA ASN A 96 6.24 -9.62 -15.43
C ASN A 96 6.49 -8.67 -16.62
N ASP A 97 5.54 -8.56 -17.55
CA ASP A 97 5.66 -7.66 -18.70
C ASP A 97 5.71 -6.19 -18.26
N THR A 98 4.73 -5.75 -17.47
CA THR A 98 4.73 -4.38 -16.94
C THR A 98 5.89 -4.10 -16.00
N THR A 99 6.39 -5.11 -15.28
CA THR A 99 7.58 -4.98 -14.43
C THR A 99 8.82 -4.73 -15.27
N LEU A 100 9.02 -5.52 -16.35
CA LEU A 100 10.17 -5.36 -17.25
C LEU A 100 10.15 -3.99 -17.92
N SER A 101 9.01 -3.57 -18.46
CA SER A 101 8.86 -2.24 -19.06
C SER A 101 9.26 -1.11 -18.10
N GLN A 102 8.86 -1.23 -16.84
CA GLN A 102 9.22 -0.23 -15.82
C GLN A 102 10.70 -0.30 -15.44
N LEU A 103 11.31 -1.49 -15.42
CA LEU A 103 12.76 -1.62 -15.20
C LEU A 103 13.56 -0.96 -16.32
N HIS A 104 13.13 -1.05 -17.60
CA HIS A 104 13.74 -0.30 -18.71
C HIS A 104 13.69 1.21 -18.45
N ALA A 105 12.51 1.73 -18.07
CA ALA A 105 12.34 3.16 -17.76
C ALA A 105 13.22 3.59 -16.58
N LEU A 106 13.22 2.83 -15.48
CA LEU A 106 14.00 3.12 -14.28
C LEU A 106 15.51 3.10 -14.54
N THR A 107 15.99 2.13 -15.32
CA THR A 107 17.41 2.05 -15.73
C THR A 107 17.79 3.29 -16.52
N TRP A 108 17.00 3.68 -17.53
CA TRP A 108 17.26 4.85 -18.33
C TRP A 108 17.25 6.15 -17.50
N ILE A 109 16.28 6.32 -16.58
CA ILE A 109 16.20 7.48 -15.69
C ILE A 109 17.47 7.58 -14.83
N ALA A 110 17.91 6.48 -14.24
CA ALA A 110 19.06 6.47 -13.37
C ALA A 110 20.38 6.72 -14.13
N GLU A 111 20.55 6.15 -15.33
CA GLU A 111 21.79 6.18 -16.09
C GLU A 111 21.88 7.40 -17.01
N SER A 112 20.83 7.66 -17.78
CA SER A 112 20.84 8.62 -18.89
C SER A 112 20.01 9.88 -18.63
N GLY A 113 19.17 9.87 -17.61
CA GLY A 113 18.27 10.99 -17.28
C GLY A 113 18.97 12.17 -16.59
N PHE A 114 20.25 12.02 -16.19
CA PHE A 114 21.03 13.03 -15.46
C PHE A 114 20.30 13.57 -14.21
N VAL A 115 19.48 12.77 -13.57
CA VAL A 115 18.69 13.16 -12.41
C VAL A 115 19.53 13.20 -11.14
N ALA A 116 19.23 14.12 -10.23
CA ALA A 116 19.95 14.24 -8.96
C ALA A 116 19.63 13.07 -8.01
N SER A 117 18.37 12.65 -7.98
CA SER A 117 17.94 11.52 -7.17
C SER A 117 16.76 10.78 -7.79
N LEU A 118 16.64 9.50 -7.46
CA LEU A 118 15.52 8.66 -7.85
C LEU A 118 14.86 8.04 -6.61
N THR A 119 13.59 8.34 -6.41
CA THR A 119 12.72 7.66 -5.45
C THR A 119 11.69 6.83 -6.20
N ILE A 120 11.62 5.54 -5.93
CA ILE A 120 10.64 4.62 -6.50
C ILE A 120 9.57 4.36 -5.44
N LEU A 121 8.34 4.80 -5.68
CA LEU A 121 7.21 4.38 -4.89
C LEU A 121 6.69 3.05 -5.43
N LEU A 122 7.02 1.96 -4.77
CA LEU A 122 6.46 0.63 -5.00
C LEU A 122 5.53 0.31 -3.84
N ALA A 123 4.37 1.00 -3.80
CA ALA A 123 3.44 0.90 -2.66
C ALA A 123 3.07 -0.55 -2.36
N PHE A 124 2.82 -1.35 -3.37
CA PHE A 124 2.61 -2.79 -3.28
C PHE A 124 3.79 -3.56 -3.88
N LEU A 125 4.49 -4.34 -3.07
CA LEU A 125 5.54 -5.27 -3.53
C LEU A 125 4.92 -6.66 -3.76
N PRO A 126 4.61 -7.05 -5.01
CA PRO A 126 3.77 -8.24 -5.28
C PRO A 126 4.43 -9.58 -4.91
N THR A 127 5.75 -9.61 -4.85
CA THR A 127 6.52 -10.82 -4.51
C THR A 127 6.83 -10.96 -3.02
N ALA A 128 6.33 -10.05 -2.17
CA ALA A 128 6.71 -9.97 -0.75
C ALA A 128 6.44 -11.24 0.07
N THR A 129 5.50 -12.11 -0.36
CA THR A 129 5.25 -13.41 0.31
C THR A 129 6.20 -14.53 -0.12
N MET A 130 7.08 -14.24 -1.06
CA MET A 130 8.10 -15.16 -1.58
C MET A 130 9.50 -14.71 -1.14
N GLU A 131 9.62 -14.32 0.12
CA GLU A 131 10.84 -13.79 0.73
C GLU A 131 11.90 -14.89 1.01
N ARG A 132 11.46 -16.15 1.07
CA ARG A 132 12.34 -17.30 1.35
C ARG A 132 12.01 -18.52 0.51
N SER A 133 13.00 -19.32 0.23
CA SER A 133 12.84 -20.64 -0.37
C SER A 133 12.54 -21.67 0.72
N LEU A 134 11.36 -22.28 0.66
CA LEU A 134 10.94 -23.32 1.62
C LEU A 134 11.28 -24.75 1.14
N ARG A 135 11.71 -24.90 -0.10
CA ARG A 135 12.04 -26.19 -0.74
C ARG A 135 13.13 -25.97 -1.78
N PRO A 136 14.03 -26.94 -2.00
CA PRO A 136 15.02 -26.90 -3.08
C PRO A 136 14.34 -26.59 -4.43
N GLY A 137 14.95 -25.74 -5.24
CA GLY A 137 14.44 -25.32 -6.55
C GLY A 137 13.31 -24.28 -6.52
N ARG A 138 12.74 -23.93 -5.37
CA ARG A 138 11.75 -22.87 -5.27
C ARG A 138 12.42 -21.51 -5.17
N ILE A 139 12.09 -20.61 -6.09
CA ILE A 139 12.70 -19.27 -6.18
C ILE A 139 12.06 -18.33 -5.17
N ALA A 140 12.88 -17.64 -4.38
CA ALA A 140 12.47 -16.52 -3.52
C ALA A 140 12.38 -15.23 -4.35
N THR A 141 11.27 -15.04 -5.06
CA THR A 141 11.10 -13.95 -6.03
C THR A 141 11.12 -12.56 -5.41
N CYS A 142 10.82 -12.40 -4.13
CA CYS A 142 11.01 -11.14 -3.42
C CYS A 142 12.47 -10.71 -3.42
N ASN A 143 13.38 -11.63 -3.12
CA ASN A 143 14.81 -11.37 -3.13
C ASN A 143 15.32 -11.03 -4.55
N THR A 144 14.88 -11.76 -5.57
CA THR A 144 15.30 -11.47 -6.95
C THR A 144 14.76 -10.12 -7.43
N THR A 145 13.52 -9.74 -7.11
CA THR A 145 12.98 -8.42 -7.42
C THR A 145 13.77 -7.30 -6.72
N ALA A 146 14.08 -7.48 -5.44
CA ALA A 146 14.92 -6.52 -4.71
C ALA A 146 16.32 -6.38 -5.32
N LYS A 147 16.93 -7.51 -5.77
CA LYS A 147 18.22 -7.49 -6.46
C LYS A 147 18.15 -6.76 -7.80
N LEU A 148 17.11 -6.97 -8.60
CA LEU A 148 16.94 -6.23 -9.86
C LEU A 148 16.92 -4.72 -9.61
N LEU A 149 16.16 -4.25 -8.62
CA LEU A 149 16.14 -2.83 -8.24
C LEU A 149 17.48 -2.36 -7.65
N SER A 150 18.21 -3.24 -6.97
CA SER A 150 19.52 -2.92 -6.37
C SER A 150 20.64 -2.77 -7.41
N HIS A 151 20.44 -3.31 -8.62
CA HIS A 151 21.39 -3.21 -9.73
C HIS A 151 21.06 -2.08 -10.70
N LEU A 152 20.04 -1.27 -10.42
CA LEU A 152 19.85 -0.01 -11.15
C LEU A 152 21.12 0.83 -11.00
N PRO A 153 21.57 1.54 -12.07
CA PRO A 153 22.70 2.45 -11.97
C PRO A 153 22.51 3.48 -10.85
N ALA A 154 23.61 4.01 -10.33
CA ALA A 154 23.54 5.18 -9.46
C ALA A 154 23.12 6.40 -10.29
N THR A 155 22.33 7.31 -9.72
CA THR A 155 21.99 8.57 -10.38
C THR A 155 23.22 9.48 -10.53
N GLY A 156 23.10 10.53 -11.34
CA GLY A 156 24.21 11.46 -11.63
C GLY A 156 24.91 12.05 -10.39
N GLY A 157 24.21 12.18 -9.26
CA GLY A 157 24.77 12.56 -7.98
C GLY A 157 25.43 11.43 -7.18
N SER A 158 25.64 10.25 -7.77
CA SER A 158 26.09 9.02 -7.07
C SER A 158 25.18 8.63 -5.87
N ARG A 159 23.94 9.11 -5.89
CA ARG A 159 22.97 8.81 -4.83
C ARG A 159 22.32 7.45 -5.07
N LYS A 160 22.09 6.73 -3.98
CA LYS A 160 21.34 5.48 -4.02
C LYS A 160 19.87 5.75 -4.28
N THR A 161 19.26 4.90 -5.09
CA THR A 161 17.82 4.89 -5.34
C THR A 161 17.06 4.50 -4.06
N ARG A 162 16.12 5.35 -3.64
CA ARG A 162 15.21 5.05 -2.53
C ARG A 162 14.02 4.26 -3.05
N VAL A 163 13.72 3.11 -2.46
CA VAL A 163 12.52 2.32 -2.77
C VAL A 163 11.57 2.39 -1.58
N MET A 164 10.44 3.08 -1.74
CA MET A 164 9.41 3.20 -0.72
C MET A 164 8.41 2.07 -0.86
N VAL A 165 8.24 1.26 0.18
CA VAL A 165 7.30 0.13 0.20
C VAL A 165 6.36 0.29 1.38
N TYR A 166 5.06 0.13 1.11
CA TYR A 166 4.05 0.16 2.17
C TYR A 166 3.74 -1.26 2.66
N ASP A 167 3.62 -1.38 3.97
CA ASP A 167 3.15 -2.59 4.67
C ASP A 167 3.63 -3.90 4.04
N VAL A 168 4.94 -4.00 3.77
CA VAL A 168 5.55 -5.22 3.20
C VAL A 168 5.22 -6.43 4.07
N HIS A 169 4.97 -7.58 3.48
CA HIS A 169 4.55 -8.79 4.19
C HIS A 169 5.54 -9.22 5.30
N ALA A 170 6.83 -9.19 4.98
CA ALA A 170 7.91 -9.53 5.90
C ALA A 170 8.90 -8.35 6.00
N PRO A 171 8.96 -7.60 7.12
CA PRO A 171 9.86 -6.46 7.28
C PRO A 171 11.34 -6.74 6.96
N PRO A 172 11.90 -7.93 7.22
CA PRO A 172 13.26 -8.26 6.83
C PRO A 172 13.56 -8.18 5.33
N ALA A 173 12.53 -8.15 4.46
CA ALA A 173 12.71 -7.96 3.02
C ALA A 173 13.42 -6.64 2.67
N GLN A 174 13.40 -5.62 3.54
CA GLN A 174 14.18 -4.39 3.36
C GLN A 174 15.69 -4.67 3.21
N PHE A 175 16.22 -5.71 3.85
CA PHE A 175 17.64 -6.06 3.80
C PHE A 175 18.05 -6.79 2.51
N PHE A 176 17.10 -7.13 1.63
CA PHE A 176 17.40 -7.67 0.30
C PHE A 176 17.87 -6.59 -0.67
N PHE A 177 17.56 -5.32 -0.37
CA PHE A 177 18.03 -4.18 -1.14
C PHE A 177 19.47 -3.85 -0.76
N THR A 178 20.35 -3.83 -1.76
CA THR A 178 21.80 -3.65 -1.59
C THR A 178 22.36 -2.77 -2.70
N GLY A 179 23.68 -2.59 -2.78
CA GLY A 179 24.30 -1.85 -3.88
C GLY A 179 23.80 -0.41 -4.01
N HIS A 180 23.16 -0.10 -5.13
CA HIS A 180 22.72 1.25 -5.46
C HIS A 180 21.27 1.55 -5.04
N ALA A 181 20.59 0.63 -4.34
CA ALA A 181 19.27 0.90 -3.79
C ALA A 181 19.17 0.57 -2.30
N TYR A 182 18.21 1.22 -1.63
CA TYR A 182 17.79 0.89 -0.27
C TYR A 182 16.27 1.01 -0.15
N ALA A 183 15.67 0.18 0.68
CA ALA A 183 14.23 0.25 0.93
C ALA A 183 13.91 1.04 2.20
N THR A 184 12.82 1.82 2.14
CA THR A 184 12.19 2.42 3.31
C THR A 184 10.80 1.83 3.48
N LEU A 185 10.49 1.39 4.69
CA LEU A 185 9.20 0.78 5.00
C LEU A 185 8.26 1.81 5.58
N HIS A 186 7.07 1.88 5.03
CA HIS A 186 5.99 2.78 5.40
C HIS A 186 4.74 2.00 5.76
N THR A 187 3.75 2.65 6.38
CA THR A 187 2.50 2.01 6.75
C THR A 187 1.28 2.87 6.42
N ALA A 188 0.20 2.21 5.98
CA ALA A 188 -1.10 2.82 5.78
C ALA A 188 -1.96 2.88 7.06
N CYS A 189 -1.48 2.38 8.18
CA CYS A 189 -2.22 2.39 9.45
C CYS A 189 -2.78 3.77 9.84
N PRO A 190 -2.06 4.90 9.67
CA PRO A 190 -2.61 6.23 9.96
C PRO A 190 -3.83 6.59 9.11
N LEU A 191 -3.95 6.08 7.87
CA LEU A 191 -5.16 6.28 7.05
C LEU A 191 -6.37 5.57 7.68
N VAL A 192 -6.18 4.34 8.12
CA VAL A 192 -7.23 3.57 8.79
C VAL A 192 -7.65 4.23 10.08
N ALA A 193 -6.70 4.68 10.89
CA ALA A 193 -6.98 5.37 12.13
C ALA A 193 -7.79 6.65 11.90
N ALA A 194 -7.42 7.42 10.87
CA ALA A 194 -8.14 8.62 10.50
C ALA A 194 -9.54 8.31 9.95
N LYS A 195 -9.70 7.22 9.18
CA LYS A 195 -11.01 6.73 8.71
C LYS A 195 -11.89 6.36 9.91
N ILE A 196 -11.39 5.58 10.86
CA ILE A 196 -12.13 5.20 12.07
C ILE A 196 -12.62 6.44 12.83
N ARG A 197 -11.76 7.44 13.01
CA ARG A 197 -12.14 8.71 13.69
C ARG A 197 -13.20 9.52 12.96
N SER A 198 -13.27 9.40 11.64
CA SER A 198 -14.24 10.12 10.80
C SER A 198 -15.61 9.45 10.71
N MET A 199 -15.77 8.23 11.27
CA MET A 199 -17.02 7.49 11.19
C MET A 199 -18.12 8.13 12.04
N PRO A 200 -19.40 8.08 11.57
CA PRO A 200 -20.54 8.49 12.37
C PRO A 200 -20.64 7.67 13.67
N GLU A 201 -21.21 8.28 14.73
CA GLU A 201 -21.27 7.67 16.06
C GLU A 201 -21.89 6.27 16.08
N GLY A 202 -22.96 6.05 15.31
CA GLY A 202 -23.65 4.74 15.24
C GLY A 202 -22.90 3.65 14.48
N GLU A 203 -21.87 4.01 13.70
CA GLU A 203 -21.06 3.10 12.87
C GLU A 203 -19.62 2.95 13.38
N ARG A 204 -19.27 3.61 14.48
CA ARG A 204 -17.91 3.60 15.03
C ARG A 204 -17.41 2.18 15.27
N ILE A 205 -16.12 1.99 14.99
CA ILE A 205 -15.40 0.76 15.32
C ILE A 205 -15.11 0.77 16.81
N ASP A 206 -15.57 -0.26 17.51
CA ASP A 206 -15.35 -0.48 18.94
C ASP A 206 -14.17 -1.41 19.19
N CYS A 207 -13.79 -2.21 18.17
CA CYS A 207 -12.76 -3.23 18.29
C CYS A 207 -11.99 -3.42 16.99
N ILE A 208 -10.67 -3.58 17.09
CA ILE A 208 -9.81 -3.96 15.97
C ILE A 208 -9.36 -5.40 16.16
N ALA A 209 -9.67 -6.24 15.18
CA ALA A 209 -9.32 -7.66 15.18
C ALA A 209 -8.19 -7.99 14.20
N PHE A 210 -7.37 -8.95 14.57
CA PHE A 210 -6.29 -9.48 13.74
C PHE A 210 -6.55 -10.95 13.44
N PRO A 211 -6.49 -11.40 12.16
CA PRO A 211 -6.78 -12.76 11.76
C PRO A 211 -5.75 -13.79 12.23
N ASP A 212 -4.60 -13.33 12.67
CA ASP A 212 -3.50 -14.16 13.21
C ASP A 212 -2.53 -13.30 14.06
N GLU A 213 -1.66 -13.99 14.81
CA GLU A 213 -0.64 -13.34 15.65
C GLU A 213 0.35 -12.49 14.83
N GLY A 214 0.61 -12.84 13.58
CA GLY A 214 1.52 -12.08 12.72
C GLY A 214 0.99 -10.69 12.45
N ALA A 215 -0.30 -10.58 12.13
CA ALA A 215 -0.99 -9.31 11.96
C ALA A 215 -1.05 -8.51 13.27
N CYS A 216 -1.32 -9.18 14.40
CA CYS A 216 -1.34 -8.54 15.72
C CYS A 216 0.05 -7.97 16.10
N LYS A 217 1.12 -8.76 15.95
CA LYS A 217 2.51 -8.31 16.23
C LYS A 217 2.91 -7.13 15.36
N ARG A 218 2.39 -7.07 14.13
CA ARG A 218 2.70 -6.01 13.18
C ARG A 218 1.97 -4.71 13.48
N PHE A 219 0.68 -4.76 13.71
CA PHE A 219 -0.20 -3.59 13.77
C PHE A 219 -0.69 -3.25 15.16
N GLY A 220 -0.76 -4.24 16.06
CA GLY A 220 -1.37 -4.08 17.38
C GLY A 220 -0.73 -2.97 18.20
N GLY A 221 0.61 -2.83 18.16
CA GLY A 221 1.31 -1.78 18.86
C GLY A 221 0.92 -0.38 18.41
N PHE A 222 0.78 -0.17 17.09
CA PHE A 222 0.32 1.10 16.54
C PHE A 222 -1.09 1.44 17.02
N PHE A 223 -2.05 0.54 16.84
CA PHE A 223 -3.44 0.83 17.20
C PHE A 223 -3.66 0.94 18.71
N LYS A 224 -2.91 0.19 19.51
CA LYS A 224 -2.94 0.33 20.97
C LYS A 224 -2.51 1.74 21.40
N SER A 225 -1.43 2.26 20.84
CA SER A 225 -0.97 3.62 21.14
C SER A 225 -1.88 4.70 20.54
N GLU A 226 -2.36 4.48 19.30
CA GLU A 226 -3.15 5.46 18.56
C GLU A 226 -4.54 5.72 19.17
N PHE A 227 -5.12 4.68 19.79
CA PHE A 227 -6.43 4.73 20.41
C PHE A 227 -6.38 4.55 21.94
N GLU A 228 -5.24 4.82 22.55
CA GLU A 228 -5.10 4.82 24.00
C GLU A 228 -6.12 5.78 24.63
N GLY A 229 -6.94 5.29 25.57
CA GLY A 229 -8.02 6.05 26.19
C GLY A 229 -9.28 6.27 25.33
N ALA A 230 -9.32 5.83 24.07
CA ALA A 230 -10.48 5.98 23.19
C ALA A 230 -11.49 4.82 23.28
N GLY A 231 -11.23 3.82 24.10
CA GLY A 231 -12.13 2.67 24.32
C GLY A 231 -12.16 1.64 23.18
N ILE A 232 -11.23 1.72 22.21
CA ILE A 232 -11.10 0.71 21.15
C ILE A 232 -10.27 -0.45 21.68
N GLU A 233 -10.88 -1.64 21.68
CA GLU A 233 -10.23 -2.87 22.13
C GLU A 233 -9.56 -3.63 20.99
N LEU A 234 -8.60 -4.50 21.32
CA LEU A 234 -7.94 -5.36 20.35
C LEU A 234 -8.39 -6.82 20.56
N VAL A 235 -8.62 -7.51 19.44
CA VAL A 235 -8.92 -8.94 19.40
C VAL A 235 -7.94 -9.65 18.50
N THR A 236 -7.42 -10.80 18.91
CA THR A 236 -6.52 -11.62 18.12
C THR A 236 -7.13 -12.99 17.87
N CYS A 237 -7.23 -13.38 16.61
CA CYS A 237 -7.58 -14.74 16.21
C CYS A 237 -6.32 -15.60 16.05
N CYS A 238 -6.48 -16.89 16.17
CA CYS A 238 -5.44 -17.87 15.89
C CYS A 238 -6.00 -19.04 15.08
N LYS A 239 -5.10 -19.74 14.36
CA LYS A 239 -5.43 -20.98 13.64
C LYS A 239 -4.98 -22.18 14.45
N LYS A 240 -5.94 -22.98 14.92
CA LYS A 240 -5.66 -24.27 15.53
C LYS A 240 -5.85 -25.40 14.53
N ARG A 241 -5.07 -26.47 14.67
CA ARG A 241 -5.32 -27.72 13.96
C ARG A 241 -6.49 -28.44 14.64
N ASN A 242 -7.43 -28.91 13.85
CA ASN A 242 -8.51 -29.75 14.40
C ASN A 242 -7.91 -31.04 14.97
N VAL A 243 -8.16 -31.31 16.25
CA VAL A 243 -7.78 -32.57 16.89
C VAL A 243 -8.79 -33.61 16.38
N GLY A 244 -8.37 -34.43 15.39
CA GLY A 244 -9.19 -35.52 14.83
C GLY A 244 -9.74 -35.28 13.41
N GLY A 245 -9.38 -34.21 12.70
CA GLY A 245 -9.84 -33.94 11.32
C GLY A 245 -8.80 -33.24 10.44
N ALA A 246 -8.92 -33.38 9.12
CA ALA A 246 -8.12 -32.65 8.13
C ALA A 246 -8.66 -31.22 7.99
N GLY A 247 -8.18 -30.29 8.84
CA GLY A 247 -8.59 -28.88 8.72
C GLY A 247 -7.96 -27.98 9.79
N ARG A 248 -7.95 -26.67 9.51
CA ARG A 248 -7.60 -25.63 10.47
C ARG A 248 -8.88 -24.86 10.83
N VAL A 249 -9.10 -24.63 12.11
CA VAL A 249 -10.21 -23.81 12.61
C VAL A 249 -9.66 -22.49 13.14
N VAL A 250 -10.37 -21.41 12.88
CA VAL A 250 -10.05 -20.11 13.47
C VAL A 250 -10.76 -20.01 14.83
N GLU A 251 -10.03 -19.61 15.85
CA GLU A 251 -10.53 -19.34 17.19
C GLU A 251 -10.09 -17.95 17.64
N ILE A 252 -10.84 -17.34 18.56
CA ILE A 252 -10.40 -16.13 19.25
C ILE A 252 -9.39 -16.54 20.31
N PHE A 253 -8.19 -15.98 20.22
CA PHE A 253 -7.10 -16.23 21.15
C PHE A 253 -7.11 -15.24 22.32
N ASP A 254 -7.41 -13.97 22.01
CA ASP A 254 -7.40 -12.89 23.01
C ASP A 254 -8.42 -11.82 22.63
N GLY A 255 -9.03 -11.18 23.64
CA GLY A 255 -10.03 -10.14 23.50
C GLY A 255 -11.48 -10.66 23.38
N ASP A 256 -12.45 -9.74 23.44
CA ASP A 256 -13.88 -10.04 23.38
C ASP A 256 -14.61 -9.19 22.32
N PRO A 257 -15.16 -9.79 21.24
CA PRO A 257 -15.87 -9.08 20.19
C PRO A 257 -17.36 -8.86 20.47
N ARG A 258 -17.93 -9.41 21.54
CA ARG A 258 -19.38 -9.43 21.80
C ARG A 258 -19.99 -8.04 21.85
N GLY A 259 -21.04 -7.84 21.06
CA GLY A 259 -21.79 -6.59 20.96
C GLY A 259 -21.08 -5.43 20.26
N LYS A 260 -19.88 -5.67 19.71
CA LYS A 260 -19.00 -4.62 19.15
C LYS A 260 -19.06 -4.57 17.63
N ASN A 261 -18.86 -3.37 17.08
CA ASN A 261 -18.53 -3.18 15.67
C ASN A 261 -17.02 -3.44 15.49
N VAL A 262 -16.68 -4.52 14.81
CA VAL A 262 -15.31 -5.01 14.70
C VAL A 262 -14.72 -4.65 13.33
N LEU A 263 -13.51 -4.09 13.31
CA LEU A 263 -12.68 -3.99 12.10
C LEU A 263 -11.62 -5.09 12.12
N ILE A 264 -11.73 -6.09 11.25
CA ILE A 264 -10.66 -7.07 11.07
C ILE A 264 -9.70 -6.62 10.00
N MET A 265 -8.40 -6.65 10.30
CA MET A 265 -7.39 -6.12 9.38
C MET A 265 -6.18 -7.02 9.18
N THR A 266 -5.62 -6.94 7.96
CA THR A 266 -4.35 -7.59 7.59
C THR A 266 -3.61 -6.81 6.52
N THR A 267 -2.33 -7.10 6.34
CA THR A 267 -1.53 -6.48 5.26
C THR A 267 -2.04 -6.84 3.88
N TRP A 268 -2.43 -8.09 3.69
CA TRP A 268 -2.59 -8.67 2.38
C TRP A 268 -3.75 -9.67 2.30
N TYR A 269 -4.54 -9.51 1.24
CA TYR A 269 -5.56 -10.48 0.90
C TYR A 269 -5.25 -11.18 -0.42
N ARG A 270 -4.85 -12.47 -0.38
CA ARG A 270 -4.52 -13.24 -1.58
C ARG A 270 -5.61 -14.25 -1.97
N ARG A 271 -6.13 -15.09 -1.06
CA ARG A 271 -7.08 -16.16 -1.37
C ARG A 271 -8.29 -16.23 -0.45
N GLY A 272 -8.38 -15.39 0.53
CA GLY A 272 -9.57 -15.10 1.29
C GLY A 272 -10.09 -16.10 2.29
N GLY A 273 -9.55 -17.28 2.42
CA GLY A 273 -10.03 -18.22 3.44
C GLY A 273 -9.88 -17.64 4.84
N THR A 274 -8.65 -17.26 5.19
CA THR A 274 -8.33 -16.86 6.58
C THR A 274 -9.10 -15.63 7.07
N LEU A 275 -9.17 -14.57 6.25
CA LEU A 275 -9.85 -13.34 6.67
C LEU A 275 -11.36 -13.54 6.75
N TYR A 276 -11.94 -14.26 5.78
CA TYR A 276 -13.35 -14.60 5.77
C TYR A 276 -13.71 -15.52 6.95
N GLU A 277 -12.92 -16.57 7.18
CA GLU A 277 -13.13 -17.51 8.30
C GLU A 277 -13.01 -16.79 9.66
N ALA A 278 -12.05 -15.87 9.78
CA ALA A 278 -11.90 -15.09 11.01
C ALA A 278 -13.06 -14.10 11.19
N ALA A 279 -13.55 -13.46 10.13
CA ALA A 279 -14.71 -12.59 10.19
C ALA A 279 -15.98 -13.37 10.56
N ALA A 280 -16.21 -14.54 9.98
CA ALA A 280 -17.32 -15.42 10.32
C ALA A 280 -17.24 -15.85 11.80
N LYS A 281 -16.03 -16.18 12.28
CA LYS A 281 -15.82 -16.54 13.69
C LYS A 281 -16.12 -15.41 14.66
N LEU A 282 -15.75 -14.17 14.31
CA LEU A 282 -16.08 -12.98 15.10
C LEU A 282 -17.60 -12.80 15.22
N LEU A 283 -18.36 -12.97 14.12
CA LEU A 283 -19.83 -12.92 14.13
C LEU A 283 -20.43 -14.04 14.98
N GLU A 284 -19.95 -15.29 14.81
CA GLU A 284 -20.37 -16.43 15.64
C GLU A 284 -20.10 -16.18 17.14
N SER A 285 -19.05 -15.42 17.44
CA SER A 285 -18.68 -15.07 18.82
C SER A 285 -19.42 -13.86 19.36
N GLY A 286 -20.43 -13.36 18.62
CA GLY A 286 -21.33 -12.31 19.08
C GLY A 286 -20.93 -10.88 18.69
N ALA A 287 -20.02 -10.68 17.76
CA ALA A 287 -19.78 -9.34 17.19
C ALA A 287 -21.07 -8.80 16.56
N LYS A 288 -21.34 -7.50 16.75
CA LYS A 288 -22.50 -6.82 16.18
C LYS A 288 -22.38 -6.68 14.67
N THR A 289 -21.25 -6.22 14.23
CA THR A 289 -20.89 -6.11 12.81
C THR A 289 -19.41 -6.42 12.63
N VAL A 290 -19.02 -6.86 11.41
CA VAL A 290 -17.63 -7.01 11.04
C VAL A 290 -17.36 -6.24 9.75
N SER A 291 -16.41 -5.34 9.77
CA SER A 291 -15.84 -4.69 8.60
C SER A 291 -14.44 -5.24 8.35
N GLY A 292 -14.00 -5.25 7.09
CA GLY A 292 -12.65 -5.71 6.72
C GLY A 292 -11.75 -4.56 6.29
N PHE A 293 -10.45 -4.69 6.54
CA PHE A 293 -9.44 -3.82 5.93
C PHE A 293 -8.24 -4.65 5.47
N VAL A 294 -7.79 -4.35 4.26
CA VAL A 294 -6.51 -4.85 3.75
C VAL A 294 -5.72 -3.69 3.15
N VAL A 295 -4.42 -3.64 3.42
CA VAL A 295 -3.58 -2.64 2.75
C VAL A 295 -3.52 -2.96 1.26
N HIS A 296 -3.18 -4.19 0.90
CA HIS A 296 -3.01 -4.60 -0.48
C HIS A 296 -4.05 -5.64 -0.89
N ALA A 297 -5.03 -5.22 -1.67
CA ALA A 297 -5.96 -6.14 -2.30
C ALA A 297 -5.33 -6.75 -3.56
N VAL A 298 -5.43 -8.08 -3.69
CA VAL A 298 -4.96 -8.81 -4.89
C VAL A 298 -6.13 -9.51 -5.59
N PHE A 299 -7.07 -10.04 -4.85
CA PHE A 299 -8.31 -10.67 -5.33
C PHE A 299 -8.15 -11.56 -6.58
N PRO A 300 -7.26 -12.57 -6.57
CA PRO A 300 -7.06 -13.42 -7.74
C PRO A 300 -8.37 -14.08 -8.15
N LYS A 301 -8.63 -14.15 -9.48
CA LYS A 301 -9.84 -14.73 -10.06
C LYS A 301 -11.12 -14.09 -9.48
N GLU A 302 -11.09 -12.77 -9.30
CA GLU A 302 -12.24 -12.00 -8.80
C GLU A 302 -12.76 -12.52 -7.43
N SER A 303 -11.86 -12.98 -6.57
CA SER A 303 -12.24 -13.56 -5.28
C SER A 303 -12.94 -12.54 -4.33
N TRP A 304 -13.01 -11.27 -4.72
CA TRP A 304 -13.83 -10.24 -4.08
C TRP A 304 -15.34 -10.51 -4.18
N ARG A 305 -15.80 -11.29 -5.18
CA ARG A 305 -17.24 -11.63 -5.37
C ARG A 305 -17.88 -12.22 -4.10
N ARG A 306 -17.12 -12.97 -3.30
CA ARG A 306 -17.58 -13.54 -2.03
C ARG A 306 -17.87 -12.52 -0.93
N PHE A 307 -17.48 -11.26 -1.12
CA PHE A 307 -17.70 -10.17 -0.14
C PHE A 307 -18.89 -9.31 -0.48
N LEU A 308 -19.45 -9.49 -1.69
CA LEU A 308 -20.66 -8.80 -2.08
C LEU A 308 -21.85 -9.25 -1.24
N ARG A 309 -22.74 -8.31 -0.94
CA ARG A 309 -23.99 -8.61 -0.22
C ARG A 309 -24.88 -9.59 -0.98
N SER A 310 -24.81 -9.60 -2.31
CA SER A 310 -25.50 -10.51 -3.23
C SER A 310 -24.81 -11.88 -3.41
N GLY A 311 -23.71 -12.15 -2.70
CA GLY A 311 -22.96 -13.40 -2.85
C GLY A 311 -23.70 -14.62 -2.26
N ASP A 312 -23.40 -15.82 -2.76
CA ASP A 312 -24.09 -17.11 -2.46
C ASP A 312 -24.19 -17.47 -0.96
N ARG A 313 -23.41 -16.82 -0.09
CA ARG A 313 -23.39 -17.10 1.35
C ARG A 313 -23.77 -15.89 2.22
N GLY A 314 -24.23 -14.79 1.61
CA GLY A 314 -24.31 -13.51 2.29
C GLY A 314 -22.93 -12.93 2.65
N SER A 315 -22.78 -11.61 2.65
CA SER A 315 -21.51 -10.99 3.06
C SER A 315 -21.34 -11.08 4.57
N VAL A 316 -20.18 -11.58 5.02
CA VAL A 316 -19.77 -11.47 6.44
C VAL A 316 -19.31 -10.06 6.78
N PHE A 317 -19.06 -9.22 5.73
CA PHE A 317 -18.55 -7.86 5.91
C PHE A 317 -19.65 -6.83 5.67
N THR A 318 -19.80 -5.92 6.63
CA THR A 318 -20.63 -4.72 6.48
C THR A 318 -19.97 -3.73 5.51
N LYS A 319 -18.66 -3.52 5.64
CA LYS A 319 -17.80 -2.71 4.77
C LYS A 319 -16.47 -3.43 4.57
N PHE A 320 -15.83 -3.19 3.44
CA PHE A 320 -14.51 -3.72 3.16
C PHE A 320 -13.62 -2.60 2.60
N TRP A 321 -12.67 -2.16 3.42
CA TRP A 321 -11.75 -1.09 3.04
C TRP A 321 -10.46 -1.67 2.47
N LEU A 322 -9.90 -0.99 1.50
CA LEU A 322 -8.60 -1.31 0.90
C LEU A 322 -7.92 0.00 0.49
N THR A 323 -6.62 -0.03 0.23
CA THR A 323 -5.95 1.16 -0.31
C THR A 323 -5.80 1.07 -1.82
N ASN A 324 -5.55 2.21 -2.48
CA ASN A 324 -5.20 2.27 -3.90
C ASN A 324 -3.72 1.92 -4.18
N SER A 325 -3.08 1.14 -3.30
CA SER A 325 -1.72 0.63 -3.50
C SER A 325 -1.59 -0.31 -4.70
N ASN A 326 -2.69 -0.94 -5.12
CA ASN A 326 -2.79 -1.78 -6.31
C ASN A 326 -3.96 -1.32 -7.18
N PRO A 327 -3.79 -0.24 -7.97
CA PRO A 327 -4.87 0.39 -8.70
C PRO A 327 -5.60 -0.54 -9.66
N ALA A 328 -4.88 -1.44 -10.33
CA ALA A 328 -5.48 -2.39 -11.27
C ALA A 328 -6.56 -3.28 -10.63
N VAL A 329 -6.45 -3.55 -9.33
CA VAL A 329 -7.49 -4.27 -8.57
C VAL A 329 -8.62 -3.33 -8.19
N CYS A 330 -8.30 -2.09 -7.77
CA CYS A 330 -9.31 -1.10 -7.41
C CYS A 330 -10.24 -0.79 -8.59
N ASP A 331 -9.67 -0.63 -9.79
CA ASP A 331 -10.40 -0.36 -11.02
C ASP A 331 -11.32 -1.52 -11.47
N ALA A 332 -11.00 -2.76 -11.04
CA ALA A 332 -11.76 -3.96 -11.34
C ALA A 332 -12.87 -4.24 -10.31
N LEU A 333 -12.94 -3.50 -9.20
CA LEU A 333 -14.00 -3.69 -8.21
C LEU A 333 -15.34 -3.17 -8.74
N PRO A 334 -16.45 -3.84 -8.42
CA PRO A 334 -17.77 -3.34 -8.77
C PRO A 334 -18.09 -2.08 -7.96
N THR A 335 -18.96 -1.25 -8.51
CA THR A 335 -19.63 -0.18 -7.76
C THR A 335 -20.62 -0.84 -6.80
N ASP A 336 -20.18 -1.09 -5.58
CA ASP A 336 -20.96 -1.76 -4.54
C ASP A 336 -20.65 -1.07 -3.19
N ASP A 337 -21.66 -0.93 -2.35
CA ASP A 337 -21.52 -0.28 -1.05
C ASP A 337 -20.60 -1.03 -0.07
N THR A 338 -20.21 -2.26 -0.39
CA THR A 338 -19.32 -3.06 0.43
C THR A 338 -17.89 -2.53 0.38
N PHE A 339 -17.41 -2.14 -0.82
CA PHE A 339 -16.02 -1.72 -1.01
C PHE A 339 -15.83 -0.21 -0.87
N GLU A 340 -14.77 0.16 -0.19
CA GLU A 340 -14.31 1.55 -0.09
C GLU A 340 -12.78 1.61 -0.24
N VAL A 341 -12.32 2.38 -1.22
CA VAL A 341 -10.89 2.57 -1.50
C VAL A 341 -10.38 3.78 -0.75
N LEU A 342 -9.42 3.57 0.16
CA LEU A 342 -8.72 4.63 0.87
C LEU A 342 -7.53 5.11 0.04
N ASP A 343 -7.52 6.40 -0.28
CA ASP A 343 -6.44 7.01 -1.07
C ASP A 343 -5.16 7.15 -0.25
N LEU A 344 -4.03 6.68 -0.79
CA LEU A 344 -2.72 6.80 -0.18
C LEU A 344 -2.14 8.22 -0.26
N THR A 345 -2.69 9.10 -1.08
CA THR A 345 -2.17 10.46 -1.29
C THR A 345 -1.87 11.20 0.01
N PRO A 346 -2.80 11.29 1.01
CA PRO A 346 -2.52 12.00 2.25
C PRO A 346 -1.33 11.41 3.02
N ARG A 347 -1.14 10.11 2.94
CA ARG A 347 -0.01 9.46 3.61
C ARG A 347 1.30 9.73 2.87
N LEU A 348 1.29 9.67 1.54
CA LEU A 348 2.46 9.98 0.72
C LEU A 348 2.97 11.39 0.92
N LEU A 349 2.07 12.38 1.10
CA LEU A 349 2.44 13.77 1.39
C LEU A 349 3.22 13.94 2.70
N VAL A 350 3.03 13.03 3.65
CA VAL A 350 3.76 13.01 4.92
C VAL A 350 5.08 12.26 4.80
N ASP A 351 5.13 11.19 3.99
CA ASP A 351 6.28 10.28 3.89
C ASP A 351 7.34 10.73 2.87
N LEU A 352 6.97 11.62 1.93
CA LEU A 352 7.84 12.26 0.94
C LEU A 352 8.32 13.64 1.42
#